data_23c6f830f22a2b455f3533e9bb86ab69
#
_entry.id   23c6f830f22a2b455f3533e9bb86ab69
#
_cell.length_a   1.000
_cell.length_b   1.000
_cell.length_c   1.000
_cell.angle_alpha   90.00
_cell.angle_beta   90.00
_cell.angle_gamma   90.00
#
_symmetry.space_group_name_H-M   'P 1'
#
loop_
_entity.id
_entity.type
_entity.pdbx_description
1 polymer ?
#
loop_
_entity_poly.entity_id
_entity_poly.type
_entity_poly.pdbx_seq_one_letter_code
_entity_poly.pdbx_strand_id
1 'polypeptide(L)'
;MAQMLAVVGGGDLGTHAVLAGEALRQAAARLGQALDLELRGKGVGGNPLAESAIARGDSVLLIGEGDLGEGRFGTMRKVRIGIEEVLTDADSVLGRFLAGSDTAPAAPEAGGRMRIVAVTSCPTGIAHTFMAAEGIQAAAQALGHEVRVETQGSVGARDALTAAEIASADIVLIAADTGVDRSRFSGKRLYATNTKAAIRNGKGLIATALAEAQVQGQGHGAETEETPSRPAAAESRAGAYKHLMTGVSFMLPFVVAGGLLIALAFAVGGIDAMKPDHAGSLGYALGEIGAKAAFALIVPALAGYIAYSIADRPGIAPGMIGGMLAANLQAGFLGGIAAGFIAGYVTRFLNRHIRLHRNLEGLKPVLILPLLATTITGLMMIYVVGVPVAAILAGLTDWLKGMQGASALVLGLILGGMMAVDMGGPINKAAYASAAALLSSGVDAPMAAVMLGGMTPPLGIALATRLFPNRFSQPEREAGGAAAVLGAAFITEGAIPFAAADPLRVIPSMVAGSALAGAIALTAGVTLKVPHGGLFVLPIPNAVTNLPWAVIALLAGTVVTGLMVGLLKKRSA
;
A
#
# COMPACT_ATOMS: atom_id res chain seq x y z
N MET A 1 -9.88 39.16 38.77
CA MET A 1 -9.56 38.08 37.83
C MET A 1 -8.87 38.70 36.64
N ALA A 2 -7.68 38.29 36.29
CA ALA A 2 -6.97 38.80 35.12
C ALA A 2 -7.76 38.43 33.88
N GLN A 3 -8.12 39.45 33.09
CA GLN A 3 -8.88 39.24 31.86
C GLN A 3 -7.89 38.89 30.75
N MET A 4 -8.06 37.71 30.17
CA MET A 4 -7.16 37.17 29.16
C MET A 4 -7.58 37.69 27.78
N LEU A 5 -6.62 38.19 27.01
CA LEU A 5 -6.84 38.66 25.64
C LEU A 5 -6.23 37.70 24.63
N ALA A 6 -6.95 37.38 23.56
CA ALA A 6 -6.41 36.58 22.46
C ALA A 6 -6.88 37.15 21.09
N VAL A 7 -5.96 37.12 20.13
CA VAL A 7 -6.25 37.40 18.71
C VAL A 7 -5.87 36.22 17.89
N VAL A 8 -6.81 35.67 17.14
CA VAL A 8 -6.58 34.50 16.27
C VAL A 8 -6.71 34.91 14.82
N GLY A 9 -5.63 34.81 14.06
CA GLY A 9 -5.55 35.11 12.63
C GLY A 9 -5.44 33.85 11.79
N GLY A 10 -6.37 33.66 10.85
CA GLY A 10 -6.39 32.49 9.94
C GLY A 10 -5.88 32.78 8.52
N GLY A 11 -5.42 33.99 8.23
CA GLY A 11 -5.04 34.38 6.86
C GLY A 11 -6.14 34.06 5.85
N ASP A 12 -5.83 33.32 4.81
CA ASP A 12 -6.81 32.85 3.81
C ASP A 12 -7.67 31.65 4.32
N LEU A 13 -7.34 31.04 5.46
CA LEU A 13 -8.02 29.88 6.06
C LEU A 13 -8.90 30.31 7.24
N GLY A 14 -9.93 31.12 6.99
CA GLY A 14 -10.84 31.62 8.03
C GLY A 14 -11.46 30.54 8.93
N THR A 15 -11.70 29.35 8.41
CA THR A 15 -12.23 28.20 9.16
C THR A 15 -11.31 27.75 10.30
N HIS A 16 -9.98 27.79 10.11
CA HIS A 16 -9.02 27.42 11.16
C HIS A 16 -9.02 28.44 12.30
N ALA A 17 -9.20 29.73 11.99
CA ALA A 17 -9.31 30.76 13.02
C ALA A 17 -10.55 30.54 13.91
N VAL A 18 -11.68 30.16 13.30
CA VAL A 18 -12.92 29.86 14.04
C VAL A 18 -12.74 28.63 14.95
N LEU A 19 -12.14 27.56 14.42
CA LEU A 19 -11.90 26.33 15.21
C LEU A 19 -10.92 26.55 16.36
N ALA A 20 -9.81 27.26 16.12
CA ALA A 20 -8.85 27.59 17.15
C ALA A 20 -9.44 28.53 18.21
N GLY A 21 -10.26 29.49 17.80
CA GLY A 21 -10.98 30.38 18.71
C GLY A 21 -11.96 29.63 19.61
N GLU A 22 -12.68 28.66 19.07
CA GLU A 22 -13.61 27.84 19.85
C GLU A 22 -12.87 26.87 20.79
N ALA A 23 -11.75 26.29 20.36
CA ALA A 23 -10.89 25.46 21.21
C ALA A 23 -10.36 26.28 22.42
N LEU A 24 -9.93 27.51 22.19
CA LEU A 24 -9.48 28.41 23.26
C LEU A 24 -10.61 28.79 24.23
N ARG A 25 -11.80 29.08 23.72
CA ARG A 25 -12.96 29.36 24.61
C ARG A 25 -13.29 28.21 25.52
N GLN A 26 -13.30 27.01 24.96
CA GLN A 26 -13.56 25.80 25.75
C GLN A 26 -12.45 25.52 26.77
N ALA A 27 -11.19 25.69 26.40
CA ALA A 27 -10.06 25.55 27.30
C ALA A 27 -10.09 26.62 28.41
N ALA A 28 -10.38 27.89 28.09
CA ALA A 28 -10.52 28.95 29.09
C ALA A 28 -11.66 28.68 30.07
N ALA A 29 -12.81 28.19 29.59
CA ALA A 29 -13.94 27.79 30.40
C ALA A 29 -13.58 26.64 31.36
N ARG A 30 -12.82 25.62 30.90
CA ARG A 30 -12.33 24.53 31.75
C ARG A 30 -11.36 25.03 32.85
N LEU A 31 -10.53 26.00 32.52
CA LEU A 31 -9.58 26.62 33.46
C LEU A 31 -10.21 27.71 34.34
N GLY A 32 -11.51 27.98 34.22
CA GLY A 32 -12.21 29.00 34.98
C GLY A 32 -11.76 30.43 34.70
N GLN A 33 -11.22 30.71 33.49
CA GLN A 33 -10.70 32.02 33.11
C GLN A 33 -11.64 32.73 32.12
N ALA A 34 -11.75 34.06 32.25
CA ALA A 34 -12.46 34.88 31.28
C ALA A 34 -11.54 35.23 30.09
N LEU A 35 -11.99 34.91 28.87
CA LEU A 35 -11.24 35.12 27.63
C LEU A 35 -11.99 36.08 26.71
N ASP A 36 -11.38 37.22 26.39
CA ASP A 36 -11.81 38.12 25.31
C ASP A 36 -11.05 37.74 24.03
N LEU A 37 -11.79 37.31 22.99
CA LEU A 37 -11.26 36.76 21.77
C LEU A 37 -11.66 37.56 20.54
N GLU A 38 -10.68 37.97 19.75
CA GLU A 38 -10.84 38.52 18.42
C GLU A 38 -10.43 37.53 17.33
N LEU A 39 -11.31 37.31 16.35
CA LEU A 39 -11.01 36.47 15.18
C LEU A 39 -10.75 37.35 13.96
N ARG A 40 -9.67 37.04 13.21
CA ARG A 40 -9.28 37.72 11.97
C ARG A 40 -9.09 36.70 10.86
N GLY A 41 -9.72 36.94 9.71
CA GLY A 41 -9.56 36.07 8.53
C GLY A 41 -10.56 36.42 7.44
N LYS A 42 -10.31 35.92 6.24
CA LYS A 42 -11.19 36.14 5.09
C LYS A 42 -12.52 35.42 5.33
N GLY A 43 -13.64 36.16 5.37
CA GLY A 43 -14.97 35.57 5.61
C GLY A 43 -15.33 35.33 7.07
N VAL A 44 -14.50 35.72 8.04
CA VAL A 44 -14.78 35.60 9.47
C VAL A 44 -15.15 37.01 10.01
N GLY A 45 -16.42 37.19 10.36
CA GLY A 45 -16.89 38.38 11.09
C GLY A 45 -16.56 38.25 12.57
N GLY A 46 -15.39 38.74 13.01
CA GLY A 46 -15.03 38.78 14.42
C GLY A 46 -15.25 40.16 15.02
N ASN A 47 -15.77 40.23 16.25
CA ASN A 47 -15.79 41.49 16.99
C ASN A 47 -14.35 41.88 17.39
N PRO A 48 -13.86 43.05 17.05
CA PRO A 48 -12.56 43.52 17.52
C PRO A 48 -12.59 43.67 19.05
N LEU A 49 -11.43 43.38 19.70
CA LEU A 49 -11.29 43.62 21.13
C LEU A 49 -11.57 45.08 21.47
N ALA A 50 -12.44 45.31 22.43
CA ALA A 50 -12.78 46.64 22.88
C ALA A 50 -11.56 47.37 23.49
N GLU A 51 -11.37 48.64 23.22
CA GLU A 51 -10.27 49.44 23.78
C GLU A 51 -10.22 49.38 25.32
N SER A 52 -11.40 49.32 25.95
CA SER A 52 -11.52 49.14 27.40
C SER A 52 -11.04 47.78 27.90
N ALA A 53 -11.10 46.74 27.10
CA ALA A 53 -10.55 45.40 27.42
C ALA A 53 -9.02 45.43 27.25
N ILE A 54 -8.53 46.03 26.16
CA ILE A 54 -7.10 46.21 25.92
C ILE A 54 -6.45 47.02 27.05
N ALA A 55 -7.08 48.11 27.50
CA ALA A 55 -6.54 48.98 28.54
C ALA A 55 -6.47 48.28 29.95
N ARG A 56 -7.22 47.17 30.14
CA ARG A 56 -7.23 46.40 31.42
C ARG A 56 -6.38 45.15 31.39
N GLY A 57 -5.92 44.73 30.17
CA GLY A 57 -5.12 43.53 30.03
C GLY A 57 -3.65 43.78 30.27
N ASP A 58 -2.96 42.81 30.84
CA ASP A 58 -1.50 42.83 31.07
C ASP A 58 -0.75 42.01 29.98
N SER A 59 -1.45 41.11 29.34
CA SER A 59 -0.87 40.24 28.32
C SER A 59 -1.88 39.84 27.24
N VAL A 60 -1.38 39.57 26.03
CA VAL A 60 -2.18 39.12 24.89
C VAL A 60 -1.56 37.92 24.20
N LEU A 61 -2.39 36.93 23.86
CA LEU A 61 -2.04 35.77 23.08
C LEU A 61 -2.35 36.02 21.61
N LEU A 62 -1.32 35.99 20.78
CA LEU A 62 -1.39 36.21 19.33
C LEU A 62 -1.23 34.87 18.61
N ILE A 63 -2.26 34.43 17.87
CA ILE A 63 -2.30 33.10 17.30
C ILE A 63 -2.41 33.18 15.78
N GLY A 64 -1.52 32.49 15.09
CA GLY A 64 -1.45 32.43 13.64
C GLY A 64 -0.40 33.34 13.01
N GLU A 65 -0.44 33.40 11.67
CA GLU A 65 0.52 34.16 10.85
C GLU A 65 -0.11 35.42 10.28
N GLY A 66 0.74 36.38 9.87
CA GLY A 66 0.31 37.65 9.29
C GLY A 66 0.18 38.80 10.31
N ASP A 67 -0.46 39.91 9.89
CA ASP A 67 -0.67 41.07 10.75
C ASP A 67 -1.87 40.86 11.68
N LEU A 68 -1.57 40.58 12.95
CA LEU A 68 -2.57 40.45 14.02
C LEU A 68 -2.90 41.76 14.72
N GLY A 69 -2.44 42.89 14.20
CA GLY A 69 -2.65 44.21 14.77
C GLY A 69 -1.88 44.46 16.06
N GLU A 70 -0.64 43.92 16.15
CA GLU A 70 0.21 43.95 17.33
C GLU A 70 0.50 45.32 17.90
N GLY A 71 0.48 46.34 17.03
CA GLY A 71 0.71 47.74 17.44
C GLY A 71 -0.31 48.30 18.43
N ARG A 72 -1.52 47.72 18.49
CA ARG A 72 -2.60 48.15 19.43
C ARG A 72 -2.32 47.82 20.88
N PHE A 73 -1.44 46.83 21.13
CA PHE A 73 -1.18 46.27 22.46
C PHE A 73 0.03 46.92 23.16
N GLY A 74 0.58 48.01 22.60
CA GLY A 74 1.64 48.80 23.24
C GLY A 74 2.73 47.98 23.90
N THR A 75 2.96 48.22 25.19
CA THR A 75 3.98 47.54 26.03
C THR A 75 3.47 46.25 26.71
N MET A 76 2.25 45.79 26.43
CA MET A 76 1.73 44.55 26.99
C MET A 76 2.61 43.36 26.61
N ARG A 77 2.66 42.36 27.50
CA ARG A 77 3.31 41.10 27.19
C ARG A 77 2.59 40.43 26.01
N LYS A 78 3.33 40.14 24.94
CA LYS A 78 2.79 39.51 23.72
C LYS A 78 3.38 38.14 23.58
N VAL A 79 2.54 37.10 23.55
CA VAL A 79 2.96 35.71 23.29
C VAL A 79 2.40 35.31 21.93
N ARG A 80 3.29 34.91 21.00
CA ARG A 80 2.88 34.48 19.66
C ARG A 80 2.98 32.97 19.54
N ILE A 81 1.92 32.34 19.03
CA ILE A 81 1.79 30.89 18.92
C ILE A 81 1.18 30.51 17.57
N GLY A 82 1.58 29.37 17.02
CA GLY A 82 1.00 28.84 15.78
C GLY A 82 -0.44 28.36 15.98
N ILE A 83 -1.31 28.53 14.98
CA ILE A 83 -2.71 28.11 15.03
C ILE A 83 -2.86 26.60 15.22
N GLU A 84 -1.92 25.81 14.66
CA GLU A 84 -1.90 24.35 14.77
C GLU A 84 -1.63 23.85 16.20
N GLU A 85 -0.83 24.57 16.96
CA GLU A 85 -0.55 24.26 18.36
C GLU A 85 -1.80 24.38 19.24
N VAL A 86 -2.59 25.42 18.97
CA VAL A 86 -3.88 25.64 19.64
C VAL A 86 -4.89 24.57 19.26
N LEU A 87 -4.94 24.18 17.99
CA LEU A 87 -5.85 23.13 17.52
C LEU A 87 -5.47 21.74 18.07
N THR A 88 -4.19 21.54 18.39
CA THR A 88 -3.70 20.27 18.94
C THR A 88 -3.95 20.16 20.45
N ASP A 89 -3.63 21.20 21.24
CA ASP A 89 -3.78 21.21 22.69
C ASP A 89 -3.95 22.63 23.24
N ALA A 90 -5.18 23.15 23.20
CA ALA A 90 -5.52 24.48 23.69
C ALA A 90 -5.37 24.61 25.22
N ASP A 91 -5.55 23.52 25.98
CA ASP A 91 -5.44 23.54 27.46
C ASP A 91 -3.98 23.77 27.89
N SER A 92 -3.03 23.08 27.25
CA SER A 92 -1.60 23.26 27.49
C SER A 92 -1.13 24.67 27.09
N VAL A 93 -1.59 25.18 25.94
CA VAL A 93 -1.28 26.53 25.46
C VAL A 93 -1.72 27.58 26.47
N LEU A 94 -2.96 27.53 26.94
CA LEU A 94 -3.49 28.48 27.92
C LEU A 94 -2.83 28.31 29.29
N GLY A 95 -2.56 27.10 29.73
CA GLY A 95 -1.86 26.81 30.97
C GLY A 95 -0.48 27.46 31.03
N ARG A 96 0.30 27.35 29.94
CA ARG A 96 1.63 27.98 29.81
C ARG A 96 1.54 29.50 29.78
N PHE A 97 0.60 30.04 29.03
CA PHE A 97 0.37 31.47 28.95
C PHE A 97 0.05 32.08 30.34
N LEU A 98 -0.80 31.41 31.13
CA LEU A 98 -1.16 31.81 32.49
C LEU A 98 0.00 31.67 33.47
N ALA A 99 0.83 30.63 33.32
CA ALA A 99 2.00 30.39 34.17
C ALA A 99 3.13 31.41 33.95
N GLY A 100 2.99 32.30 32.99
CA GLY A 100 4.03 33.28 32.66
C GLY A 100 5.28 32.67 31.99
N SER A 101 5.24 31.37 31.68
CA SER A 101 6.35 30.72 31.00
C SER A 101 6.35 31.11 29.54
N ASP A 102 7.27 31.97 29.14
CA ASP A 102 7.53 32.34 27.74
C ASP A 102 8.27 31.23 26.98
N THR A 103 8.63 30.16 27.64
CA THR A 103 9.14 28.96 27.03
C THR A 103 7.96 28.19 26.42
N ALA A 104 7.66 28.46 25.15
CA ALA A 104 7.41 27.35 24.25
C ALA A 104 8.42 26.26 24.59
N PRO A 105 8.09 24.94 24.65
CA PRO A 105 9.10 23.91 24.59
C PRO A 105 9.98 24.37 23.43
N ALA A 106 11.28 24.59 23.70
CA ALA A 106 12.20 25.11 22.71
C ALA A 106 11.86 24.42 21.40
N ALA A 107 11.35 25.15 20.43
CA ALA A 107 11.45 24.72 19.08
C ALA A 107 12.90 24.31 18.97
N PRO A 108 13.23 23.05 18.59
CA PRO A 108 14.62 22.63 18.50
C PRO A 108 15.28 23.79 17.77
N GLU A 109 16.28 24.37 18.42
CA GLU A 109 17.00 25.57 17.97
C GLU A 109 17.10 25.48 16.48
N ALA A 110 16.81 26.52 15.74
CA ALA A 110 16.74 26.55 14.29
C ALA A 110 17.89 25.71 13.71
N GLY A 111 17.70 24.43 13.72
CA GLY A 111 18.54 23.44 13.06
C GLY A 111 18.39 23.80 11.61
N GLY A 112 19.48 24.28 11.00
CA GLY A 112 19.49 24.79 9.65
C GLY A 112 18.73 23.84 8.73
N ARG A 113 18.08 24.38 7.71
CA ARG A 113 17.34 23.67 6.67
C ARG A 113 18.05 22.33 6.35
N MET A 114 17.46 21.23 6.83
CA MET A 114 18.04 19.90 6.69
C MET A 114 17.75 19.36 5.29
N ARG A 115 18.71 18.68 4.72
CA ARG A 115 18.56 17.96 3.46
C ARG A 115 18.22 16.51 3.73
N ILE A 116 16.99 16.14 3.42
CA ILE A 116 16.47 14.79 3.62
C ILE A 116 16.45 14.08 2.27
N VAL A 117 17.02 12.89 2.18
CA VAL A 117 16.74 11.99 1.06
C VAL A 117 15.88 10.86 1.57
N ALA A 118 14.84 10.53 0.81
CA ALA A 118 13.91 9.47 1.19
C ALA A 118 13.78 8.42 0.10
N VAL A 119 13.51 7.18 0.51
CA VAL A 119 13.17 6.08 -0.39
C VAL A 119 11.83 5.50 0.04
N THR A 120 10.88 5.43 -0.87
CA THR A 120 9.60 4.77 -0.64
C THR A 120 9.47 3.54 -1.51
N SER A 121 8.99 2.43 -0.95
CA SER A 121 8.80 1.19 -1.68
C SER A 121 7.67 0.36 -1.09
N CYS A 122 6.82 -0.22 -1.95
CA CYS A 122 5.82 -1.19 -1.52
C CYS A 122 5.74 -2.36 -2.50
N PRO A 123 5.17 -3.51 -2.11
CA PRO A 123 5.09 -4.69 -2.95
C PRO A 123 4.43 -4.48 -4.32
N THR A 124 3.44 -3.62 -4.41
CA THR A 124 2.77 -3.25 -5.68
C THR A 124 3.50 -2.16 -6.44
N GLY A 125 4.30 -1.35 -5.73
CA GLY A 125 5.09 -0.27 -6.33
C GLY A 125 4.27 0.87 -6.96
N ILE A 126 2.97 1.01 -6.61
CA ILE A 126 2.09 2.01 -7.22
C ILE A 126 1.49 2.93 -6.14
N ALA A 127 0.33 2.61 -5.59
CA ALA A 127 -0.43 3.55 -4.76
C ALA A 127 0.30 3.94 -3.44
N HIS A 128 0.67 2.97 -2.62
CA HIS A 128 1.29 3.25 -1.32
C HIS A 128 2.68 3.89 -1.44
N THR A 129 3.43 3.56 -2.49
CA THR A 129 4.74 4.15 -2.77
C THR A 129 4.62 5.64 -3.05
N PHE A 130 3.67 6.03 -3.93
CA PHE A 130 3.46 7.43 -4.27
C PHE A 130 2.83 8.23 -3.13
N MET A 131 1.82 7.68 -2.44
CA MET A 131 1.20 8.33 -1.28
C MET A 131 2.20 8.57 -0.14
N ALA A 132 3.10 7.61 0.12
CA ALA A 132 4.17 7.78 1.09
C ALA A 132 5.17 8.87 0.67
N ALA A 133 5.52 8.92 -0.62
CA ALA A 133 6.40 9.96 -1.16
C ALA A 133 5.77 11.36 -1.03
N GLU A 134 4.52 11.51 -1.42
CA GLU A 134 3.77 12.77 -1.26
C GLU A 134 3.64 13.19 0.20
N GLY A 135 3.33 12.23 1.10
CA GLY A 135 3.26 12.48 2.54
C GLY A 135 4.58 12.98 3.13
N ILE A 136 5.71 12.41 2.71
CA ILE A 136 7.05 12.85 3.13
C ILE A 136 7.37 14.23 2.53
N GLN A 137 7.08 14.46 1.24
CA GLN A 137 7.35 15.74 0.57
C GLN A 137 6.57 16.90 1.21
N ALA A 138 5.26 16.72 1.37
CA ALA A 138 4.40 17.72 1.99
C ALA A 138 4.82 18.02 3.44
N ALA A 139 5.17 16.98 4.21
CA ALA A 139 5.62 17.14 5.58
C ALA A 139 6.96 17.86 5.69
N ALA A 140 7.93 17.52 4.84
CA ALA A 140 9.25 18.17 4.84
C ALA A 140 9.16 19.65 4.46
N GLN A 141 8.35 19.99 3.43
CA GLN A 141 8.09 21.37 3.03
C GLN A 141 7.44 22.16 4.17
N ALA A 142 6.44 21.58 4.84
CA ALA A 142 5.76 22.22 5.96
C ALA A 142 6.68 22.43 7.19
N LEU A 143 7.76 21.63 7.33
CA LEU A 143 8.79 21.79 8.36
C LEU A 143 9.99 22.63 7.92
N GLY A 144 9.98 23.16 6.69
CA GLY A 144 11.07 23.99 6.15
C GLY A 144 12.31 23.21 5.73
N HIS A 145 12.24 21.90 5.58
CA HIS A 145 13.33 21.03 5.16
C HIS A 145 13.35 20.85 3.64
N GLU A 146 14.52 20.57 3.08
CA GLU A 146 14.67 20.16 1.68
C GLU A 146 14.59 18.63 1.60
N VAL A 147 13.75 18.12 0.69
CA VAL A 147 13.58 16.67 0.54
C VAL A 147 13.63 16.24 -0.93
N ARG A 148 14.34 15.14 -1.18
CA ARG A 148 14.30 14.39 -2.45
C ARG A 148 13.81 12.99 -2.15
N VAL A 149 12.82 12.53 -2.89
CA VAL A 149 12.21 11.21 -2.66
C VAL A 149 12.37 10.37 -3.91
N GLU A 150 13.02 9.22 -3.75
CA GLU A 150 13.07 8.14 -4.72
C GLU A 150 11.91 7.19 -4.47
N THR A 151 11.14 6.89 -5.50
CA THR A 151 10.07 5.90 -5.43
C THR A 151 10.51 4.61 -6.12
N GLN A 152 10.55 3.50 -5.38
CA GLN A 152 10.87 2.18 -5.91
C GLN A 152 9.59 1.38 -6.09
N GLY A 153 9.15 1.27 -7.34
CA GLY A 153 7.95 0.54 -7.73
C GLY A 153 8.24 -0.69 -8.58
N SER A 154 7.17 -1.37 -9.00
CA SER A 154 7.23 -2.50 -9.94
C SER A 154 7.79 -2.11 -11.32
N VAL A 155 7.78 -0.83 -11.66
CA VAL A 155 8.30 -0.26 -12.93
C VAL A 155 9.75 0.23 -12.79
N GLY A 156 10.41 -0.06 -11.67
CA GLY A 156 11.76 0.43 -11.36
C GLY A 156 11.74 1.68 -10.46
N ALA A 157 12.94 2.24 -10.22
CA ALA A 157 13.08 3.47 -9.45
C ALA A 157 12.74 4.68 -10.32
N ARG A 158 11.83 5.53 -9.83
CA ARG A 158 11.62 6.88 -10.38
C ARG A 158 12.33 7.89 -9.48
N ASP A 159 12.85 8.95 -10.10
CA ASP A 159 13.57 10.01 -9.41
C ASP A 159 14.74 9.46 -8.56
N ALA A 160 15.48 8.50 -9.13
CA ALA A 160 16.57 7.83 -8.46
C ALA A 160 17.58 8.84 -7.86
N LEU A 161 17.91 8.64 -6.58
CA LEU A 161 18.85 9.49 -5.87
C LEU A 161 20.26 9.31 -6.43
N THR A 162 20.87 10.42 -6.78
CA THR A 162 22.29 10.45 -7.22
C THR A 162 23.23 10.32 -6.04
N ALA A 163 24.47 9.87 -6.31
CA ALA A 163 25.52 9.81 -5.29
C ALA A 163 25.79 11.19 -4.64
N ALA A 164 25.66 12.26 -5.41
CA ALA A 164 25.85 13.63 -4.92
C ALA A 164 24.72 14.05 -3.96
N GLU A 165 23.46 13.73 -4.26
CA GLU A 165 22.32 14.00 -3.39
C GLU A 165 22.44 13.20 -2.08
N ILE A 166 22.81 11.92 -2.17
CA ILE A 166 23.07 11.09 -0.99
C ILE A 166 24.24 11.65 -0.17
N ALA A 167 25.33 12.04 -0.82
CA ALA A 167 26.50 12.61 -0.12
C ALA A 167 26.16 13.93 0.60
N SER A 168 25.32 14.78 0.02
CA SER A 168 24.92 16.06 0.60
C SER A 168 23.77 15.95 1.62
N ALA A 169 23.13 14.79 1.75
CA ALA A 169 22.03 14.59 2.67
C ALA A 169 22.50 14.50 4.13
N ASP A 170 21.74 15.14 5.02
CA ASP A 170 21.94 15.08 6.46
C ASP A 170 21.32 13.82 7.06
N ILE A 171 20.23 13.33 6.45
CA ILE A 171 19.49 12.15 6.89
C ILE A 171 18.90 11.38 5.72
N VAL A 172 18.83 10.06 5.87
CA VAL A 172 18.17 9.12 4.95
C VAL A 172 16.94 8.54 5.62
N LEU A 173 15.78 8.69 5.00
CA LEU A 173 14.51 8.14 5.46
C LEU A 173 14.05 7.02 4.51
N ILE A 174 13.92 5.80 5.01
CA ILE A 174 13.37 4.68 4.24
C ILE A 174 11.97 4.35 4.75
N ALA A 175 10.96 4.66 3.95
CA ALA A 175 9.57 4.29 4.22
C ALA A 175 9.16 3.16 3.25
N ALA A 176 9.46 1.92 3.60
CA ALA A 176 9.36 0.78 2.70
C ALA A 176 8.76 -0.46 3.35
N ASP A 177 7.87 -1.13 2.59
CA ASP A 177 7.30 -2.45 2.95
C ASP A 177 8.02 -3.60 2.21
N THR A 178 9.01 -3.28 1.36
CA THR A 178 9.89 -4.22 0.64
C THR A 178 11.35 -3.95 0.96
N GLY A 179 12.24 -4.90 0.64
CA GLY A 179 13.68 -4.71 0.83
C GLY A 179 14.23 -3.58 -0.04
N VAL A 180 14.86 -2.58 0.59
CA VAL A 180 15.60 -1.49 -0.08
C VAL A 180 17.10 -1.74 0.13
N ASP A 181 17.88 -1.61 -0.95
CA ASP A 181 19.33 -1.69 -0.86
C ASP A 181 19.87 -0.49 -0.08
N ARG A 182 20.41 -0.78 1.11
CA ARG A 182 20.95 0.23 2.04
C ARG A 182 22.43 0.47 1.85
N SER A 183 23.13 -0.32 1.05
CA SER A 183 24.58 -0.26 0.89
C SER A 183 25.07 1.11 0.40
N ARG A 184 24.29 1.78 -0.46
CA ARG A 184 24.57 3.12 -1.00
C ARG A 184 24.42 4.26 0.01
N PHE A 185 23.87 3.99 1.20
CA PHE A 185 23.70 4.97 2.28
C PHE A 185 24.72 4.78 3.42
N SER A 186 25.78 4.02 3.18
CA SER A 186 26.84 3.79 4.18
C SER A 186 27.41 5.10 4.70
N GLY A 187 27.57 5.21 6.02
CA GLY A 187 28.06 6.42 6.70
C GLY A 187 27.01 7.53 6.89
N LYS A 188 25.76 7.36 6.44
CA LYS A 188 24.69 8.34 6.64
C LYS A 188 23.82 7.97 7.84
N ARG A 189 23.23 8.98 8.48
CA ARG A 189 22.18 8.80 9.47
C ARG A 189 20.93 8.28 8.75
N LEU A 190 20.46 7.07 9.12
CA LEU A 190 19.35 6.39 8.47
C LEU A 190 18.26 6.05 9.48
N TYR A 191 17.02 6.33 9.10
CA TYR A 191 15.82 5.89 9.79
C TYR A 191 14.95 5.06 8.83
N ALA A 192 14.54 3.87 9.25
CA ALA A 192 13.76 2.97 8.41
C ALA A 192 12.40 2.67 9.06
N THR A 193 11.34 2.75 8.26
CA THR A 193 9.96 2.46 8.68
C THR A 193 9.15 1.89 7.51
N ASN A 194 7.84 1.68 7.69
CA ASN A 194 6.92 1.23 6.65
C ASN A 194 6.22 2.41 5.95
N THR A 195 5.60 2.16 4.78
CA THR A 195 4.88 3.18 4.01
C THR A 195 3.70 3.79 4.77
N LYS A 196 3.04 3.02 5.65
CA LYS A 196 1.87 3.48 6.41
C LYS A 196 2.19 4.63 7.37
N ALA A 197 3.38 4.64 7.96
CA ALA A 197 3.82 5.73 8.84
C ALA A 197 3.91 7.05 8.08
N ALA A 198 4.49 7.04 6.88
CA ALA A 198 4.60 8.21 6.01
C ALA A 198 3.23 8.74 5.54
N ILE A 199 2.30 7.83 5.21
CA ILE A 199 0.95 8.18 4.75
C ILE A 199 0.10 8.78 5.87
N ARG A 200 0.19 8.23 7.10
CA ARG A 200 -0.66 8.64 8.22
C ARG A 200 -0.21 9.91 8.91
N ASN A 201 1.08 10.07 9.11
CA ASN A 201 1.66 11.19 9.86
C ASN A 201 3.09 11.50 9.38
N GLY A 202 3.22 12.13 8.21
CA GLY A 202 4.52 12.50 7.64
C GLY A 202 5.32 13.45 8.52
N LYS A 203 4.67 14.44 9.17
CA LYS A 203 5.35 15.40 10.08
C LYS A 203 5.94 14.68 11.30
N GLY A 204 5.15 13.86 11.99
CA GLY A 204 5.62 13.05 13.12
C GLY A 204 6.73 12.08 12.70
N LEU A 205 6.63 11.49 11.51
CA LEU A 205 7.66 10.61 10.97
C LEU A 205 9.00 11.34 10.77
N ILE A 206 8.99 12.53 10.18
CA ILE A 206 10.22 13.33 9.99
C ILE A 206 10.83 13.72 11.34
N ALA A 207 10.01 14.16 12.30
CA ALA A 207 10.49 14.49 13.64
C ALA A 207 11.14 13.29 14.33
N THR A 208 10.51 12.11 14.28
CA THR A 208 11.08 10.85 14.79
C THR A 208 12.37 10.48 14.07
N ALA A 209 12.39 10.59 12.73
CA ALA A 209 13.57 10.30 11.95
C ALA A 209 14.75 11.21 12.31
N LEU A 210 14.50 12.50 12.51
CA LEU A 210 15.53 13.46 12.93
C LEU A 210 16.10 13.15 14.33
N ALA A 211 15.26 12.66 15.24
CA ALA A 211 15.64 12.30 16.60
C ALA A 211 16.37 10.94 16.69
N GLU A 212 15.89 9.93 15.97
CA GLU A 212 16.27 8.53 16.17
C GLU A 212 17.17 7.95 15.08
N ALA A 213 17.45 8.67 13.98
CA ALA A 213 18.29 8.15 12.90
C ALA A 213 19.71 7.82 13.36
N GLN A 214 20.18 6.61 13.06
CA GLN A 214 21.49 6.10 13.41
C GLN A 214 22.44 6.07 12.21
N VAL A 215 23.75 6.27 12.44
CA VAL A 215 24.75 6.22 11.38
C VAL A 215 24.93 4.79 10.90
N GLN A 216 24.66 4.55 9.62
CA GLN A 216 24.84 3.23 9.03
C GLN A 216 26.34 2.95 8.81
N GLY A 217 26.87 1.90 9.45
CA GLY A 217 28.24 1.44 9.24
C GLY A 217 29.24 1.73 10.38
N GLN A 218 28.85 2.33 11.48
CA GLN A 218 29.63 2.38 12.72
C GLN A 218 29.05 1.41 13.76
N GLY A 219 29.39 0.16 13.65
CA GLY A 219 29.02 -0.87 14.61
C GLY A 219 29.20 -2.25 14.01
N HIS A 220 30.03 -3.05 14.62
CA HIS A 220 30.15 -4.49 14.41
C HIS A 220 28.77 -5.12 14.40
N GLY A 221 28.56 -6.06 13.47
CA GLY A 221 27.35 -6.85 13.32
C GLY A 221 26.63 -7.19 14.63
N ALA A 222 25.58 -6.48 14.85
CA ALA A 222 24.46 -6.89 15.67
C ALA A 222 23.23 -6.31 14.96
N GLU A 223 22.44 -7.22 14.40
CA GLU A 223 21.04 -6.96 14.12
C GLU A 223 20.46 -6.51 15.47
N THR A 224 20.30 -5.22 15.69
CA THR A 224 19.46 -4.72 16.78
C THR A 224 18.03 -5.03 16.36
N GLU A 225 17.58 -6.20 16.79
CA GLU A 225 16.18 -6.48 17.03
C GLU A 225 15.68 -5.39 17.99
N GLU A 226 14.94 -4.43 17.44
CA GLU A 226 14.03 -3.65 18.27
C GLU A 226 12.99 -4.60 18.82
N THR A 227 13.07 -4.83 20.10
CA THR A 227 12.09 -5.54 20.89
C THR A 227 10.86 -4.65 21.10
N PRO A 228 9.72 -5.00 20.49
CA PRO A 228 8.48 -4.96 21.20
C PRO A 228 8.20 -6.40 21.64
N SER A 229 7.98 -6.56 22.93
CA SER A 229 7.57 -7.81 23.57
C SER A 229 6.33 -8.43 22.90
N ARG A 230 6.57 -9.25 21.88
CA ARG A 230 5.58 -10.16 21.29
C ARG A 230 6.17 -11.58 21.26
N PRO A 231 5.35 -12.62 21.53
CA PRO A 231 5.86 -13.99 21.63
C PRO A 231 6.53 -14.42 20.32
N ALA A 232 7.68 -15.07 20.40
CA ALA A 232 8.55 -15.52 19.29
C ALA A 232 7.82 -16.30 18.16
N ALA A 233 6.66 -16.89 18.45
CA ALA A 233 5.81 -17.55 17.46
C ALA A 233 5.10 -16.56 16.49
N ALA A 234 4.91 -15.30 16.88
CA ALA A 234 4.26 -14.27 16.05
C ALA A 234 5.27 -13.62 15.09
N GLU A 235 6.54 -13.49 15.49
CA GLU A 235 7.62 -12.93 14.65
C GLU A 235 8.02 -13.88 13.53
N SER A 236 8.08 -15.19 13.81
CA SER A 236 8.32 -16.22 12.80
C SER A 236 7.22 -16.25 11.72
N ARG A 237 5.95 -16.08 12.12
CA ARG A 237 4.83 -16.01 11.18
C ARG A 237 4.84 -14.72 10.33
N ALA A 238 5.22 -13.59 10.91
CA ALA A 238 5.36 -12.32 10.18
C ALA A 238 6.48 -12.41 9.11
N GLY A 239 7.59 -13.09 9.41
CA GLY A 239 8.69 -13.32 8.48
C GLY A 239 8.31 -14.20 7.28
N ALA A 240 7.72 -15.37 7.52
CA ALA A 240 7.31 -16.30 6.46
C ALA A 240 6.25 -15.66 5.53
N TYR A 241 5.28 -14.94 6.09
CA TYR A 241 4.28 -14.22 5.34
C TYR A 241 4.89 -13.14 4.44
N LYS A 242 5.87 -12.37 4.94
CA LYS A 242 6.60 -11.36 4.16
C LYS A 242 7.29 -11.99 2.94
N HIS A 243 7.97 -13.12 3.13
CA HIS A 243 8.66 -13.83 2.05
C HIS A 243 7.67 -14.35 0.99
N LEU A 244 6.55 -14.95 1.42
CA LEU A 244 5.48 -15.37 0.52
C LEU A 244 4.94 -14.20 -0.30
N MET A 245 4.63 -13.08 0.34
CA MET A 245 4.08 -11.90 -0.33
C MET A 245 5.07 -11.25 -1.30
N THR A 246 6.37 -11.31 -1.02
CA THR A 246 7.41 -10.91 -1.98
C THR A 246 7.33 -11.78 -3.24
N GLY A 247 7.31 -13.11 -3.09
CA GLY A 247 7.18 -14.03 -4.23
C GLY A 247 5.92 -13.77 -5.06
N VAL A 248 4.76 -13.62 -4.41
CA VAL A 248 3.49 -13.32 -5.07
C VAL A 248 3.58 -12.00 -5.86
N SER A 249 4.15 -10.94 -5.26
CA SER A 249 4.22 -9.63 -5.92
C SER A 249 5.08 -9.65 -7.18
N PHE A 250 6.20 -10.35 -7.16
CA PHE A 250 7.06 -10.48 -8.35
C PHE A 250 6.52 -11.45 -9.40
N MET A 251 5.65 -12.40 -9.01
CA MET A 251 4.94 -13.28 -9.93
C MET A 251 3.84 -12.56 -10.72
N LEU A 252 3.17 -11.55 -10.13
CA LEU A 252 2.01 -10.89 -10.73
C LEU A 252 2.25 -10.34 -12.15
N PRO A 253 3.36 -9.67 -12.48
CA PRO A 253 3.62 -9.21 -13.84
C PRO A 253 3.60 -10.31 -14.91
N PHE A 254 4.10 -11.52 -14.57
CA PHE A 254 4.05 -12.67 -15.48
C PHE A 254 2.62 -13.14 -15.71
N VAL A 255 1.81 -13.17 -14.65
CA VAL A 255 0.38 -13.53 -14.74
C VAL A 255 -0.39 -12.53 -15.59
N VAL A 256 -0.17 -11.23 -15.36
CA VAL A 256 -0.85 -10.15 -16.09
C VAL A 256 -0.45 -10.15 -17.56
N ALA A 257 0.85 -10.12 -17.85
CA ALA A 257 1.35 -10.11 -19.22
C ALA A 257 0.91 -11.37 -19.99
N GLY A 258 1.10 -12.55 -19.38
CA GLY A 258 0.70 -13.81 -19.99
C GLY A 258 -0.80 -13.88 -20.24
N GLY A 259 -1.61 -13.48 -19.26
CA GLY A 259 -3.06 -13.48 -19.38
C GLY A 259 -3.59 -12.55 -20.44
N LEU A 260 -3.04 -11.33 -20.56
CA LEU A 260 -3.42 -10.39 -21.60
C LEU A 260 -3.00 -10.89 -23.01
N LEU A 261 -1.83 -11.51 -23.13
CA LEU A 261 -1.36 -12.08 -24.39
C LEU A 261 -2.22 -13.27 -24.84
N ILE A 262 -2.66 -14.13 -23.91
CA ILE A 262 -3.62 -15.20 -24.20
C ILE A 262 -4.96 -14.61 -24.64
N ALA A 263 -5.45 -13.57 -23.95
CA ALA A 263 -6.69 -12.89 -24.31
C ALA A 263 -6.59 -12.28 -25.73
N LEU A 264 -5.48 -11.63 -26.05
CA LEU A 264 -5.22 -11.10 -27.41
C LEU A 264 -5.09 -12.21 -28.45
N ALA A 265 -4.46 -13.34 -28.14
CA ALA A 265 -4.40 -14.50 -29.01
C ALA A 265 -5.80 -14.98 -29.40
N PHE A 266 -6.71 -15.09 -28.44
CA PHE A 266 -8.09 -15.44 -28.68
C PHE A 266 -8.86 -14.36 -29.44
N ALA A 267 -8.61 -13.09 -29.17
CA ALA A 267 -9.27 -11.99 -29.87
C ALA A 267 -8.90 -11.94 -31.35
N VAL A 268 -7.65 -12.24 -31.71
CA VAL A 268 -7.13 -12.18 -33.10
C VAL A 268 -7.37 -13.48 -33.86
N GLY A 269 -7.20 -14.63 -33.21
CA GLY A 269 -7.22 -15.96 -33.87
C GLY A 269 -8.35 -16.89 -33.44
N GLY A 270 -9.28 -16.41 -32.57
CA GLY A 270 -10.33 -17.24 -31.98
C GLY A 270 -9.81 -18.21 -30.93
N ILE A 271 -10.71 -19.04 -30.37
CA ILE A 271 -10.38 -20.01 -29.29
C ILE A 271 -9.35 -21.06 -29.76
N ASP A 272 -9.29 -21.30 -31.05
CA ASP A 272 -8.41 -22.28 -31.66
C ASP A 272 -7.04 -21.69 -32.08
N ALA A 273 -6.80 -20.41 -31.80
CA ALA A 273 -5.58 -19.69 -32.17
C ALA A 273 -4.28 -20.41 -31.76
N MET A 274 -4.30 -21.16 -30.68
CA MET A 274 -3.12 -21.89 -30.16
C MET A 274 -2.99 -23.32 -30.66
N LYS A 275 -3.87 -23.77 -31.58
CA LYS A 275 -3.76 -25.09 -32.19
C LYS A 275 -2.61 -25.12 -33.23
N PRO A 276 -1.95 -26.27 -33.41
CA PRO A 276 -0.84 -26.41 -34.37
C PRO A 276 -1.20 -26.00 -35.82
N ASP A 277 -2.45 -26.16 -36.22
CA ASP A 277 -2.95 -25.78 -37.55
C ASP A 277 -2.89 -24.29 -37.84
N HIS A 278 -2.79 -23.47 -36.78
CA HIS A 278 -2.64 -22.02 -36.86
C HIS A 278 -1.19 -21.54 -36.68
N ALA A 279 -0.21 -22.49 -36.70
CA ALA A 279 1.20 -22.16 -36.55
C ALA A 279 1.62 -21.09 -37.58
N GLY A 280 2.35 -20.07 -37.13
CA GLY A 280 2.76 -18.92 -37.95
C GLY A 280 1.78 -17.75 -37.99
N SER A 281 0.55 -17.91 -37.45
CA SER A 281 -0.37 -16.78 -37.28
C SER A 281 0.02 -15.89 -36.09
N LEU A 282 -0.43 -14.62 -36.10
CA LEU A 282 -0.21 -13.70 -34.97
C LEU A 282 -0.90 -14.21 -33.70
N GLY A 283 -2.11 -14.77 -33.80
CA GLY A 283 -2.82 -15.37 -32.69
C GLY A 283 -2.03 -16.52 -32.04
N TYR A 284 -1.47 -17.41 -32.86
CA TYR A 284 -0.61 -18.49 -32.37
C TYR A 284 0.64 -17.96 -31.66
N ALA A 285 1.33 -16.99 -32.26
CA ALA A 285 2.54 -16.40 -31.66
C ALA A 285 2.26 -15.73 -30.33
N LEU A 286 1.15 -14.97 -30.20
CA LEU A 286 0.73 -14.36 -28.95
C LEU A 286 0.39 -15.42 -27.89
N GLY A 287 -0.26 -16.51 -28.30
CA GLY A 287 -0.56 -17.65 -27.43
C GLY A 287 0.70 -18.36 -26.93
N GLU A 288 1.70 -18.59 -27.78
CA GLU A 288 2.99 -19.18 -27.40
C GLU A 288 3.71 -18.31 -26.36
N ILE A 289 3.76 -16.98 -26.57
CA ILE A 289 4.38 -16.06 -25.62
C ILE A 289 3.59 -16.04 -24.30
N GLY A 290 2.27 -15.96 -24.36
CA GLY A 290 1.42 -15.87 -23.17
C GLY A 290 1.36 -17.16 -22.38
N ALA A 291 0.90 -18.25 -23.01
CA ALA A 291 0.63 -19.51 -22.33
C ALA A 291 1.89 -20.34 -22.07
N LYS A 292 2.76 -20.50 -23.08
CA LYS A 292 3.92 -21.40 -22.94
C LYS A 292 5.15 -20.72 -22.36
N ALA A 293 5.36 -19.41 -22.57
CA ALA A 293 6.50 -18.72 -22.01
C ALA A 293 6.13 -18.03 -20.69
N ALA A 294 5.21 -17.05 -20.69
CA ALA A 294 4.92 -16.26 -19.50
C ALA A 294 4.28 -17.11 -18.37
N PHE A 295 3.30 -17.97 -18.69
CA PHE A 295 2.66 -18.81 -17.66
C PHE A 295 3.58 -19.89 -17.12
N ALA A 296 4.48 -20.44 -17.94
CA ALA A 296 5.49 -21.39 -17.46
C ALA A 296 6.42 -20.78 -16.39
N LEU A 297 6.60 -19.45 -16.41
CA LEU A 297 7.44 -18.74 -15.46
C LEU A 297 6.71 -18.33 -14.17
N ILE A 298 5.39 -18.50 -14.06
CA ILE A 298 4.61 -18.08 -12.88
C ILE A 298 5.13 -18.76 -11.62
N VAL A 299 5.19 -20.09 -11.61
CA VAL A 299 5.63 -20.89 -10.45
C VAL A 299 7.13 -20.73 -10.18
N PRO A 300 8.02 -20.76 -11.20
CA PRO A 300 9.43 -20.41 -11.03
C PRO A 300 9.67 -19.01 -10.45
N ALA A 301 8.98 -17.99 -10.95
CA ALA A 301 9.10 -16.63 -10.44
C ALA A 301 8.66 -16.55 -8.97
N LEU A 302 7.50 -17.12 -8.62
CA LEU A 302 7.05 -17.19 -7.24
C LEU A 302 8.13 -17.78 -6.33
N ALA A 303 8.63 -18.99 -6.65
CA ALA A 303 9.60 -19.71 -5.84
C ALA A 303 10.95 -18.96 -5.80
N GLY A 304 11.42 -18.45 -6.92
CA GLY A 304 12.66 -17.69 -7.01
C GLY A 304 12.66 -16.43 -6.13
N TYR A 305 11.56 -15.69 -6.12
CA TYR A 305 11.46 -14.46 -5.34
C TYR A 305 11.10 -14.68 -3.87
N ILE A 306 10.47 -15.80 -3.50
CA ILE A 306 10.42 -16.25 -2.10
C ILE A 306 11.84 -16.51 -1.61
N ALA A 307 12.64 -17.30 -2.37
CA ALA A 307 14.01 -17.63 -2.01
C ALA A 307 14.92 -16.38 -1.98
N TYR A 308 14.74 -15.45 -2.91
CA TYR A 308 15.40 -14.15 -2.91
C TYR A 308 15.11 -13.36 -1.62
N SER A 309 13.86 -13.30 -1.21
CA SER A 309 13.47 -12.59 0.02
C SER A 309 14.09 -13.19 1.30
N ILE A 310 14.51 -14.46 1.27
CA ILE A 310 15.11 -15.17 2.41
C ILE A 310 16.65 -15.10 2.38
N ALA A 311 17.24 -15.30 1.19
CA ALA A 311 18.69 -15.52 1.01
C ALA A 311 19.34 -14.60 -0.01
N ASP A 312 18.62 -13.55 -0.46
CA ASP A 312 19.06 -12.58 -1.46
C ASP A 312 19.40 -13.25 -2.81
N ARG A 313 20.22 -12.59 -3.64
CA ARG A 313 20.56 -13.01 -5.02
C ARG A 313 20.94 -14.50 -5.17
N PRO A 314 21.75 -15.11 -4.29
CA PRO A 314 22.08 -16.53 -4.41
C PRO A 314 20.88 -17.48 -4.32
N GLY A 315 19.76 -17.05 -3.72
CA GLY A 315 18.54 -17.82 -3.59
C GLY A 315 17.71 -17.91 -4.88
N ILE A 316 17.88 -16.97 -5.84
CA ILE A 316 17.03 -16.89 -7.03
C ILE A 316 17.12 -18.17 -7.87
N ALA A 317 18.32 -18.59 -8.26
CA ALA A 317 18.50 -19.75 -9.13
C ALA A 317 17.96 -21.05 -8.53
N PRO A 318 18.31 -21.46 -7.30
CA PRO A 318 17.73 -22.66 -6.68
C PRO A 318 16.21 -22.55 -6.49
N GLY A 319 15.69 -21.34 -6.19
CA GLY A 319 14.25 -21.09 -6.09
C GLY A 319 13.53 -21.27 -7.42
N MET A 320 14.01 -20.64 -8.48
CA MET A 320 13.39 -20.75 -9.82
C MET A 320 13.45 -22.19 -10.37
N ILE A 321 14.57 -22.87 -10.20
CA ILE A 321 14.72 -24.27 -10.64
C ILE A 321 13.80 -25.18 -9.82
N GLY A 322 13.73 -25.00 -8.51
CA GLY A 322 12.81 -25.73 -7.64
C GLY A 322 11.34 -25.48 -8.00
N GLY A 323 10.99 -24.25 -8.36
CA GLY A 323 9.67 -23.87 -8.86
C GLY A 323 9.34 -24.53 -10.21
N MET A 324 10.30 -24.61 -11.12
CA MET A 324 10.12 -25.33 -12.40
C MET A 324 9.89 -26.83 -12.16
N LEU A 325 10.65 -27.45 -11.24
CA LEU A 325 10.42 -28.83 -10.83
C LEU A 325 9.03 -29.02 -10.22
N ALA A 326 8.57 -28.09 -9.38
CA ALA A 326 7.21 -28.12 -8.84
C ALA A 326 6.13 -28.10 -9.93
N ALA A 327 6.30 -27.28 -10.97
CA ALA A 327 5.41 -27.25 -12.12
C ALA A 327 5.42 -28.59 -12.88
N ASN A 328 6.60 -29.13 -13.16
CA ASN A 328 6.76 -30.40 -13.89
C ASN A 328 6.20 -31.61 -13.11
N LEU A 329 6.29 -31.59 -11.78
CA LEU A 329 5.74 -32.61 -10.88
C LEU A 329 4.23 -32.44 -10.63
N GLN A 330 3.56 -31.52 -11.30
CA GLN A 330 2.14 -31.18 -11.10
C GLN A 330 1.82 -30.73 -9.66
N ALA A 331 2.83 -30.31 -8.89
CA ALA A 331 2.66 -29.73 -7.56
C ALA A 331 2.25 -28.25 -7.61
N GLY A 332 2.28 -27.63 -8.79
CA GLY A 332 1.78 -26.32 -9.10
C GLY A 332 2.24 -25.22 -8.14
N PHE A 333 1.34 -24.30 -7.83
CA PHE A 333 1.60 -23.15 -6.97
C PHE A 333 2.02 -23.53 -5.53
N LEU A 334 1.37 -24.55 -4.94
CA LEU A 334 1.73 -25.04 -3.59
C LEU A 334 3.14 -25.59 -3.57
N GLY A 335 3.51 -26.36 -4.61
CA GLY A 335 4.88 -26.84 -4.80
C GLY A 335 5.88 -25.72 -4.99
N GLY A 336 5.51 -24.66 -5.72
CA GLY A 336 6.31 -23.45 -5.88
C GLY A 336 6.58 -22.72 -4.58
N ILE A 337 5.58 -22.58 -3.72
CA ILE A 337 5.76 -22.01 -2.37
C ILE A 337 6.75 -22.88 -1.57
N ALA A 338 6.54 -24.19 -1.51
CA ALA A 338 7.43 -25.10 -0.79
C ALA A 338 8.87 -25.03 -1.32
N ALA A 339 9.04 -25.07 -2.65
CA ALA A 339 10.34 -24.96 -3.30
C ALA A 339 11.05 -23.65 -2.96
N GLY A 340 10.31 -22.53 -2.97
CA GLY A 340 10.85 -21.21 -2.65
C GLY A 340 11.37 -21.11 -1.21
N PHE A 341 10.61 -21.61 -0.25
CA PHE A 341 11.05 -21.64 1.15
C PHE A 341 12.23 -22.59 1.35
N ILE A 342 12.19 -23.80 0.79
CA ILE A 342 13.29 -24.75 0.86
C ILE A 342 14.56 -24.13 0.29
N ALA A 343 14.50 -23.62 -0.95
CA ALA A 343 15.64 -23.01 -1.62
C ALA A 343 16.20 -21.82 -0.83
N GLY A 344 15.34 -20.96 -0.32
CA GLY A 344 15.74 -19.80 0.47
C GLY A 344 16.45 -20.19 1.76
N TYR A 345 15.85 -21.08 2.56
CA TYR A 345 16.46 -21.48 3.84
C TYR A 345 17.70 -22.35 3.64
N VAL A 346 17.72 -23.23 2.66
CA VAL A 346 18.93 -24.01 2.31
C VAL A 346 20.07 -23.10 1.88
N THR A 347 19.80 -22.15 0.98
CA THR A 347 20.81 -21.18 0.54
C THR A 347 21.32 -20.34 1.71
N ARG A 348 20.44 -19.83 2.56
CA ARG A 348 20.82 -19.06 3.77
C ARG A 348 21.66 -19.91 4.73
N PHE A 349 21.27 -21.16 4.94
CA PHE A 349 22.02 -22.11 5.78
C PHE A 349 23.43 -22.36 5.23
N LEU A 350 23.55 -22.72 3.95
CA LEU A 350 24.84 -22.95 3.29
C LEU A 350 25.70 -21.68 3.32
N ASN A 351 25.12 -20.51 3.07
CA ASN A 351 25.84 -19.25 3.09
C ASN A 351 26.45 -18.93 4.46
N ARG A 352 25.76 -19.29 5.55
CA ARG A 352 26.28 -19.08 6.92
C ARG A 352 27.37 -20.08 7.33
N HIS A 353 27.27 -21.32 6.88
CA HIS A 353 28.16 -22.41 7.34
C HIS A 353 29.39 -22.61 6.45
N ILE A 354 29.29 -22.33 5.15
CA ILE A 354 30.43 -22.47 4.24
C ILE A 354 31.33 -21.26 4.40
N ARG A 355 32.51 -21.47 4.97
CA ARG A 355 33.58 -20.47 5.09
C ARG A 355 34.69 -20.86 4.13
N LEU A 356 35.06 -19.95 3.21
CA LEU A 356 36.11 -20.15 2.23
C LEU A 356 37.33 -19.27 2.57
N HIS A 357 38.50 -19.65 2.05
CA HIS A 357 39.67 -18.79 2.10
C HIS A 357 39.41 -17.50 1.28
N ARG A 358 39.93 -16.37 1.71
CA ARG A 358 39.70 -15.03 1.14
C ARG A 358 39.79 -14.98 -0.39
N ASN A 359 40.74 -15.73 -0.97
CA ASN A 359 40.94 -15.78 -2.43
C ASN A 359 39.83 -16.56 -3.20
N LEU A 360 39.03 -17.36 -2.51
CA LEU A 360 37.98 -18.19 -3.08
C LEU A 360 36.57 -17.68 -2.72
N GLU A 361 36.47 -16.61 -1.94
CA GLU A 361 35.19 -16.09 -1.44
C GLU A 361 34.27 -15.64 -2.59
N GLY A 362 34.82 -15.15 -3.71
CA GLY A 362 34.08 -14.80 -4.92
C GLY A 362 33.40 -16.00 -5.61
N LEU A 363 33.89 -17.22 -5.43
CA LEU A 363 33.27 -18.43 -6.00
C LEU A 363 32.01 -18.86 -5.22
N LYS A 364 31.88 -18.44 -3.98
CA LYS A 364 30.77 -18.86 -3.11
C LYS A 364 29.40 -18.47 -3.68
N PRO A 365 29.09 -17.19 -4.02
CA PRO A 365 27.79 -16.80 -4.52
C PRO A 365 27.53 -17.23 -5.98
N VAL A 366 28.59 -17.45 -6.79
CA VAL A 366 28.44 -17.71 -8.23
C VAL A 366 28.39 -19.21 -8.56
N LEU A 367 29.15 -20.00 -7.81
CA LEU A 367 29.28 -21.43 -8.10
C LEU A 367 28.77 -22.33 -6.97
N ILE A 368 29.27 -22.14 -5.75
CA ILE A 368 29.07 -23.11 -4.65
C ILE A 368 27.62 -23.05 -4.14
N LEU A 369 27.12 -21.87 -3.83
CA LEU A 369 25.75 -21.72 -3.31
C LEU A 369 24.70 -22.13 -4.35
N PRO A 370 24.73 -21.64 -5.61
CA PRO A 370 23.77 -22.09 -6.62
C PRO A 370 23.82 -23.60 -6.85
N LEU A 371 24.99 -24.18 -6.97
CA LEU A 371 25.11 -25.63 -7.22
C LEU A 371 24.54 -26.46 -6.06
N LEU A 372 25.02 -26.25 -4.84
CA LEU A 372 24.61 -27.05 -3.70
C LEU A 372 23.15 -26.80 -3.33
N ALA A 373 22.71 -25.53 -3.30
CA ALA A 373 21.34 -25.20 -2.96
C ALA A 373 20.36 -25.73 -4.00
N THR A 374 20.68 -25.66 -5.30
CA THR A 374 19.84 -26.22 -6.36
C THR A 374 19.76 -27.74 -6.25
N THR A 375 20.90 -28.41 -6.03
CA THR A 375 20.93 -29.88 -5.87
C THR A 375 20.07 -30.33 -4.69
N ILE A 376 20.25 -29.69 -3.53
CA ILE A 376 19.48 -30.05 -2.33
C ILE A 376 17.99 -29.77 -2.55
N THR A 377 17.65 -28.57 -3.03
CA THR A 377 16.26 -28.18 -3.29
C THR A 377 15.61 -29.11 -4.32
N GLY A 378 16.32 -29.39 -5.42
CA GLY A 378 15.82 -30.27 -6.48
C GLY A 378 15.57 -31.70 -5.99
N LEU A 379 16.50 -32.28 -5.25
CA LEU A 379 16.33 -33.64 -4.67
C LEU A 379 15.18 -33.66 -3.65
N MET A 380 15.05 -32.64 -2.81
CA MET A 380 13.93 -32.53 -1.88
C MET A 380 12.58 -32.41 -2.63
N MET A 381 12.52 -31.65 -3.71
CA MET A 381 11.31 -31.54 -4.53
C MET A 381 10.96 -32.89 -5.21
N ILE A 382 11.94 -33.58 -5.78
CA ILE A 382 11.69 -34.81 -6.54
C ILE A 382 11.29 -35.96 -5.60
N TYR A 383 12.01 -36.16 -4.50
CA TYR A 383 11.87 -37.36 -3.69
C TYR A 383 11.02 -37.20 -2.43
N VAL A 384 10.87 -35.98 -1.92
CA VAL A 384 10.25 -35.79 -0.60
C VAL A 384 8.96 -34.95 -0.70
N VAL A 385 9.00 -33.77 -1.31
CA VAL A 385 7.93 -32.78 -1.19
C VAL A 385 6.99 -32.76 -2.40
N GLY A 386 7.51 -32.96 -3.61
CA GLY A 386 6.75 -32.76 -4.85
C GLY A 386 5.53 -33.68 -4.94
N VAL A 387 5.71 -35.00 -4.73
CA VAL A 387 4.62 -35.98 -4.85
C VAL A 387 3.51 -35.75 -3.82
N PRO A 388 3.78 -35.60 -2.51
CA PRO A 388 2.73 -35.28 -1.54
C PRO A 388 1.98 -33.98 -1.82
N VAL A 389 2.69 -32.93 -2.24
CA VAL A 389 2.08 -31.64 -2.54
C VAL A 389 1.22 -31.71 -3.82
N ALA A 390 1.66 -32.46 -4.83
CA ALA A 390 0.87 -32.72 -6.03
C ALA A 390 -0.44 -33.46 -5.69
N ALA A 391 -0.38 -34.44 -4.81
CA ALA A 391 -1.57 -35.16 -4.35
C ALA A 391 -2.55 -34.24 -3.59
N ILE A 392 -2.04 -33.36 -2.72
CA ILE A 392 -2.86 -32.35 -2.02
C ILE A 392 -3.51 -31.40 -3.03
N LEU A 393 -2.76 -30.93 -4.02
CA LEU A 393 -3.29 -30.02 -5.05
C LEU A 393 -4.36 -30.72 -5.90
N ALA A 394 -4.15 -31.98 -6.29
CA ALA A 394 -5.14 -32.76 -7.02
C ALA A 394 -6.43 -32.92 -6.20
N GLY A 395 -6.33 -33.32 -4.94
CA GLY A 395 -7.49 -33.45 -4.04
C GLY A 395 -8.24 -32.13 -3.85
N LEU A 396 -7.53 -31.01 -3.70
CA LEU A 396 -8.14 -29.67 -3.63
C LEU A 396 -8.84 -29.30 -4.94
N THR A 397 -8.22 -29.62 -6.07
CA THR A 397 -8.77 -29.38 -7.41
C THR A 397 -10.08 -30.15 -7.60
N ASP A 398 -10.11 -31.43 -7.25
CA ASP A 398 -11.29 -32.29 -7.37
C ASP A 398 -12.41 -31.84 -6.41
N TRP A 399 -12.04 -31.45 -5.19
CA TRP A 399 -12.99 -30.88 -4.24
C TRP A 399 -13.62 -29.59 -4.77
N LEU A 400 -12.83 -28.66 -5.33
CA LEU A 400 -13.34 -27.40 -5.91
C LEU A 400 -14.20 -27.65 -7.15
N LYS A 401 -13.83 -28.60 -8.02
CA LYS A 401 -14.66 -28.99 -9.18
C LYS A 401 -16.01 -29.58 -8.75
N GLY A 402 -16.04 -30.24 -7.59
CA GLY A 402 -17.28 -30.78 -7.01
C GLY A 402 -18.16 -29.74 -6.30
N MET A 403 -17.67 -28.51 -6.10
CA MET A 403 -18.46 -27.48 -5.42
C MET A 403 -19.58 -26.94 -6.31
N GLN A 404 -20.83 -27.18 -5.90
CA GLN A 404 -22.04 -26.69 -6.57
C GLN A 404 -23.05 -26.14 -5.55
N GLY A 405 -24.00 -25.33 -6.02
CA GLY A 405 -25.09 -24.81 -5.18
C GLY A 405 -24.60 -23.96 -4.01
N ALA A 406 -24.98 -24.32 -2.78
CA ALA A 406 -24.64 -23.54 -1.57
C ALA A 406 -23.14 -23.39 -1.33
N SER A 407 -22.34 -24.40 -1.66
CA SER A 407 -20.87 -24.36 -1.52
C SER A 407 -20.25 -23.35 -2.50
N ALA A 408 -20.76 -23.31 -3.74
CA ALA A 408 -20.32 -22.32 -4.73
C ALA A 408 -20.71 -20.90 -4.30
N LEU A 409 -21.89 -20.70 -3.72
CA LEU A 409 -22.31 -19.42 -3.14
C LEU A 409 -21.30 -18.93 -2.09
N VAL A 410 -20.99 -19.78 -1.10
CA VAL A 410 -20.07 -19.43 -0.01
C VAL A 410 -18.67 -19.12 -0.53
N LEU A 411 -18.16 -19.95 -1.43
CA LEU A 411 -16.84 -19.71 -2.05
C LEU A 411 -16.83 -18.38 -2.82
N GLY A 412 -17.89 -18.09 -3.58
CA GLY A 412 -18.03 -16.85 -4.33
C GLY A 412 -18.09 -15.61 -3.43
N LEU A 413 -18.86 -15.70 -2.33
CA LEU A 413 -18.92 -14.63 -1.31
C LEU A 413 -17.53 -14.35 -0.72
N ILE A 414 -16.78 -15.39 -0.36
CA ILE A 414 -15.45 -15.27 0.24
C ILE A 414 -14.47 -14.69 -0.77
N LEU A 415 -14.31 -15.31 -1.93
CA LEU A 415 -13.33 -14.86 -2.94
C LEU A 415 -13.63 -13.46 -3.45
N GLY A 416 -14.89 -13.18 -3.78
CA GLY A 416 -15.31 -11.84 -4.20
C GLY A 416 -15.07 -10.80 -3.10
N GLY A 417 -15.48 -11.09 -1.86
CA GLY A 417 -15.27 -10.19 -0.72
C GLY A 417 -13.81 -9.91 -0.41
N MET A 418 -12.93 -10.93 -0.46
CA MET A 418 -11.48 -10.79 -0.27
C MET A 418 -10.86 -9.77 -1.25
N MET A 419 -11.40 -9.63 -2.45
CA MET A 419 -10.90 -8.68 -3.43
C MET A 419 -11.06 -7.21 -3.00
N ALA A 420 -12.03 -6.92 -2.13
CA ALA A 420 -12.38 -5.56 -1.72
C ALA A 420 -11.90 -5.16 -0.31
N VAL A 421 -11.40 -6.10 0.49
CA VAL A 421 -10.99 -5.83 1.89
C VAL A 421 -9.84 -4.85 1.97
N ASP A 422 -8.80 -5.06 1.18
CA ASP A 422 -7.55 -4.29 1.24
C ASP A 422 -7.00 -3.85 -0.14
N MET A 423 -7.78 -4.05 -1.21
CA MET A 423 -7.60 -3.52 -2.58
C MET A 423 -6.14 -3.48 -3.05
N GLY A 424 -5.59 -4.64 -3.39
CA GLY A 424 -4.18 -4.81 -3.75
C GLY A 424 -3.27 -5.10 -2.55
N GLY A 425 -3.83 -5.22 -1.35
CA GLY A 425 -3.14 -5.67 -0.16
C GLY A 425 -3.03 -7.20 -0.06
N PRO A 426 -2.65 -7.69 1.11
CA PRO A 426 -2.39 -9.12 1.34
C PRO A 426 -3.57 -10.05 1.07
N ILE A 427 -4.79 -9.65 1.47
CA ILE A 427 -6.00 -10.48 1.33
C ILE A 427 -6.42 -10.54 -0.14
N ASN A 428 -6.44 -9.41 -0.83
CA ASN A 428 -6.71 -9.33 -2.26
C ASN A 428 -5.72 -10.18 -3.06
N LYS A 429 -4.41 -10.05 -2.79
CA LYS A 429 -3.37 -10.83 -3.45
C LYS A 429 -3.48 -12.33 -3.19
N ALA A 430 -3.88 -12.73 -1.98
CA ALA A 430 -4.09 -14.14 -1.67
C ALA A 430 -5.23 -14.74 -2.50
N ALA A 431 -6.37 -14.04 -2.62
CA ALA A 431 -7.48 -14.48 -3.45
C ALA A 431 -7.07 -14.58 -4.93
N TYR A 432 -6.43 -13.53 -5.45
CA TYR A 432 -5.99 -13.50 -6.85
C TYR A 432 -4.96 -14.59 -7.17
N ALA A 433 -3.92 -14.72 -6.34
CA ALA A 433 -2.88 -15.73 -6.53
C ALA A 433 -3.43 -17.15 -6.44
N SER A 434 -4.34 -17.41 -5.51
CA SER A 434 -5.00 -18.72 -5.38
C SER A 434 -5.86 -19.05 -6.61
N ALA A 435 -6.63 -18.07 -7.10
CA ALA A 435 -7.45 -18.26 -8.29
C ALA A 435 -6.60 -18.45 -9.56
N ALA A 436 -5.50 -17.71 -9.72
CA ALA A 436 -4.57 -17.87 -10.82
C ALA A 436 -3.84 -19.24 -10.77
N ALA A 437 -3.51 -19.70 -9.57
CA ALA A 437 -2.93 -21.04 -9.38
C ALA A 437 -3.91 -22.15 -9.77
N LEU A 438 -5.17 -22.02 -9.37
CA LEU A 438 -6.24 -22.97 -9.72
C LEU A 438 -6.53 -22.95 -11.22
N LEU A 439 -6.51 -21.77 -11.84
CA LEU A 439 -6.64 -21.64 -13.29
C LEU A 439 -5.55 -22.42 -14.03
N SER A 440 -4.30 -22.36 -13.60
CA SER A 440 -3.19 -23.13 -14.16
C SER A 440 -3.38 -24.65 -13.99
N SER A 441 -4.20 -25.07 -13.04
CA SER A 441 -4.58 -26.46 -12.77
C SER A 441 -5.91 -26.87 -13.41
N GLY A 442 -6.48 -26.02 -14.29
CA GLY A 442 -7.71 -26.28 -15.02
C GLY A 442 -9.00 -26.09 -14.19
N VAL A 443 -8.96 -25.24 -13.15
CA VAL A 443 -10.13 -24.83 -12.36
C VAL A 443 -10.40 -23.35 -12.63
N ASP A 444 -11.31 -23.05 -13.52
CA ASP A 444 -11.54 -21.72 -14.10
C ASP A 444 -12.53 -20.86 -13.28
N ALA A 445 -13.42 -21.49 -12.50
CA ALA A 445 -14.49 -20.81 -11.80
C ALA A 445 -14.01 -19.80 -10.73
N PRO A 446 -13.01 -20.11 -9.85
CA PRO A 446 -12.53 -19.15 -8.86
C PRO A 446 -12.02 -17.84 -9.47
N MET A 447 -11.42 -17.90 -10.65
CA MET A 447 -10.92 -16.69 -11.33
C MET A 447 -12.06 -15.79 -11.79
N ALA A 448 -13.21 -16.32 -12.18
CA ALA A 448 -14.38 -15.52 -12.51
C ALA A 448 -14.87 -14.72 -11.30
N ALA A 449 -14.99 -15.35 -10.11
CA ALA A 449 -15.39 -14.66 -8.89
C ALA A 449 -14.39 -13.56 -8.49
N VAL A 450 -13.11 -13.85 -8.60
CA VAL A 450 -12.02 -12.92 -8.24
C VAL A 450 -11.98 -11.72 -9.21
N MET A 451 -12.08 -11.95 -10.52
CA MET A 451 -12.04 -10.85 -11.50
C MET A 451 -13.27 -9.96 -11.36
N LEU A 452 -14.47 -10.53 -11.36
CA LEU A 452 -15.72 -9.76 -11.26
C LEU A 452 -15.81 -9.06 -9.90
N GLY A 453 -15.42 -9.73 -8.79
CA GLY A 453 -15.33 -9.14 -7.46
C GLY A 453 -14.31 -8.00 -7.37
N GLY A 454 -13.15 -8.14 -8.02
CA GLY A 454 -12.09 -7.11 -8.00
C GLY A 454 -12.37 -5.90 -8.88
N MET A 455 -13.17 -6.04 -9.93
CA MET A 455 -13.63 -4.92 -10.75
C MET A 455 -14.70 -4.06 -10.05
N THR A 456 -15.48 -4.69 -9.18
CA THR A 456 -16.64 -4.09 -8.50
C THR A 456 -16.30 -2.85 -7.65
N PRO A 457 -15.25 -2.81 -6.80
CA PRO A 457 -14.94 -1.66 -5.95
C PRO A 457 -14.73 -0.36 -6.74
N PRO A 458 -13.79 -0.26 -7.69
CA PRO A 458 -13.56 0.98 -8.40
C PRO A 458 -14.71 1.37 -9.33
N LEU A 459 -15.43 0.41 -9.95
CA LEU A 459 -16.61 0.69 -10.74
C LEU A 459 -17.77 1.20 -9.88
N GLY A 460 -17.99 0.61 -8.70
CA GLY A 460 -19.00 1.05 -7.75
C GLY A 460 -18.72 2.44 -7.19
N ILE A 461 -17.48 2.75 -6.89
CA ILE A 461 -17.05 4.10 -6.50
C ILE A 461 -17.30 5.10 -7.63
N ALA A 462 -16.91 4.77 -8.86
CA ALA A 462 -17.16 5.62 -10.03
C ALA A 462 -18.66 5.90 -10.23
N LEU A 463 -19.50 4.90 -9.99
CA LEU A 463 -20.96 5.07 -10.00
C LEU A 463 -21.44 5.96 -8.86
N ALA A 464 -20.93 5.75 -7.63
CA ALA A 464 -21.29 6.53 -6.46
C ALA A 464 -20.96 8.03 -6.62
N THR A 465 -19.77 8.36 -7.16
CA THR A 465 -19.36 9.75 -7.39
C THR A 465 -20.27 10.50 -8.37
N ARG A 466 -20.88 9.79 -9.31
CA ARG A 466 -21.82 10.35 -10.30
C ARG A 466 -23.24 10.46 -9.75
N LEU A 467 -23.73 9.42 -9.03
CA LEU A 467 -25.10 9.42 -8.50
C LEU A 467 -25.27 10.28 -7.25
N PHE A 468 -24.22 10.43 -6.45
CA PHE A 468 -24.26 11.15 -5.18
C PHE A 468 -23.17 12.22 -5.07
N PRO A 469 -23.07 13.19 -6.00
CA PRO A 469 -21.98 14.15 -6.08
C PRO A 469 -21.80 14.96 -4.79
N ASN A 470 -22.86 15.19 -4.02
CA ASN A 470 -22.84 15.92 -2.75
C ASN A 470 -22.19 15.15 -1.58
N ARG A 471 -21.81 13.91 -1.79
CA ARG A 471 -21.11 13.06 -0.81
C ARG A 471 -19.60 13.00 -1.06
N PHE A 472 -19.14 13.61 -2.14
CA PHE A 472 -17.74 13.54 -2.56
C PHE A 472 -17.19 14.95 -2.79
N SER A 473 -15.97 15.18 -2.34
CA SER A 473 -15.21 16.40 -2.63
C SER A 473 -14.93 16.53 -4.14
N GLN A 474 -14.54 17.70 -4.60
CA GLN A 474 -14.21 17.90 -6.02
C GLN A 474 -13.07 16.97 -6.48
N PRO A 475 -11.94 16.82 -5.75
CA PRO A 475 -10.88 15.86 -6.11
C PRO A 475 -11.37 14.41 -6.17
N GLU A 476 -12.25 14.00 -5.24
CA GLU A 476 -12.82 12.65 -5.28
C GLU A 476 -13.71 12.43 -6.52
N ARG A 477 -14.48 13.42 -6.93
CA ARG A 477 -15.31 13.30 -8.14
C ARG A 477 -14.47 13.18 -9.41
N GLU A 478 -13.37 13.91 -9.50
CA GLU A 478 -12.41 13.82 -10.61
C GLU A 478 -11.71 12.45 -10.62
N ALA A 479 -11.29 11.96 -9.45
CA ALA A 479 -10.71 10.63 -9.30
C ALA A 479 -11.69 9.49 -9.64
N GLY A 480 -13.01 9.71 -9.55
CA GLY A 480 -14.03 8.75 -9.92
C GLY A 480 -13.95 8.30 -11.38
N GLY A 481 -13.56 9.20 -12.29
CA GLY A 481 -13.30 8.87 -13.70
C GLY A 481 -12.14 7.90 -13.88
N ALA A 482 -11.03 8.15 -13.21
CA ALA A 482 -9.86 7.26 -13.21
C ALA A 482 -10.20 5.90 -12.59
N ALA A 483 -10.97 5.88 -11.49
CA ALA A 483 -11.45 4.64 -10.87
C ALA A 483 -12.28 3.78 -11.83
N ALA A 484 -13.13 4.40 -12.68
CA ALA A 484 -13.90 3.67 -13.69
C ALA A 484 -12.99 2.93 -14.70
N VAL A 485 -11.95 3.62 -15.21
CA VAL A 485 -11.01 3.03 -16.17
C VAL A 485 -10.20 1.90 -15.52
N LEU A 486 -9.70 2.12 -14.30
CA LEU A 486 -8.95 1.11 -13.56
C LEU A 486 -9.83 -0.11 -13.24
N GLY A 487 -11.09 0.11 -12.84
CA GLY A 487 -12.05 -0.95 -12.60
C GLY A 487 -12.37 -1.76 -13.86
N ALA A 488 -12.52 -1.10 -14.99
CA ALA A 488 -12.71 -1.77 -16.27
C ALA A 488 -11.51 -2.66 -16.65
N ALA A 489 -10.31 -2.29 -16.24
CA ALA A 489 -9.08 -3.06 -16.46
C ALA A 489 -8.79 -4.11 -15.37
N PHE A 490 -9.68 -4.30 -14.39
CA PHE A 490 -9.49 -5.18 -13.23
C PHE A 490 -8.33 -4.69 -12.32
N ILE A 491 -8.22 -3.40 -12.10
CA ILE A 491 -7.26 -2.80 -11.18
C ILE A 491 -8.03 -2.27 -9.96
N THR A 492 -8.10 -3.07 -8.91
CA THR A 492 -8.88 -2.82 -7.69
C THR A 492 -8.39 -1.59 -6.92
N GLU A 493 -7.10 -1.27 -7.06
CA GLU A 493 -6.41 -0.15 -6.41
C GLU A 493 -7.01 1.22 -6.76
N GLY A 494 -7.77 1.32 -7.85
CA GLY A 494 -8.52 2.54 -8.19
C GLY A 494 -9.50 3.02 -7.13
N ALA A 495 -9.89 2.15 -6.19
CA ALA A 495 -10.78 2.49 -5.09
C ALA A 495 -10.05 2.95 -3.80
N ILE A 496 -8.72 2.80 -3.71
CA ILE A 496 -7.93 3.10 -2.50
C ILE A 496 -8.11 4.53 -1.99
N PRO A 497 -8.04 5.60 -2.80
CA PRO A 497 -8.18 6.96 -2.29
C PRO A 497 -9.50 7.18 -1.54
N PHE A 498 -10.57 6.59 -2.00
CA PHE A 498 -11.90 6.70 -1.40
C PHE A 498 -12.02 5.89 -0.10
N ALA A 499 -11.41 4.71 -0.08
CA ALA A 499 -11.35 3.88 1.12
C ALA A 499 -10.47 4.52 2.21
N ALA A 500 -9.40 5.21 1.84
CA ALA A 500 -8.54 5.93 2.77
C ALA A 500 -9.27 7.15 3.39
N ALA A 501 -10.13 7.83 2.61
CA ALA A 501 -10.89 8.98 3.08
C ALA A 501 -12.00 8.60 4.09
N ASP A 502 -12.69 7.46 3.91
CA ASP A 502 -13.77 7.00 4.81
C ASP A 502 -13.81 5.46 4.89
N PRO A 503 -12.82 4.83 5.57
CA PRO A 503 -12.65 3.37 5.55
C PRO A 503 -13.84 2.62 6.15
N LEU A 504 -14.45 3.16 7.21
CA LEU A 504 -15.54 2.49 7.93
C LEU A 504 -16.84 2.35 7.12
N ARG A 505 -17.04 3.18 6.10
CA ARG A 505 -18.24 3.14 5.26
C ARG A 505 -17.94 2.61 3.87
N VAL A 506 -16.82 2.99 3.30
CA VAL A 506 -16.45 2.63 1.93
C VAL A 506 -16.03 1.15 1.85
N ILE A 507 -15.15 0.66 2.74
CA ILE A 507 -14.67 -0.73 2.68
C ILE A 507 -15.81 -1.75 2.84
N PRO A 508 -16.69 -1.67 3.87
CA PRO A 508 -17.79 -2.62 3.99
C PRO A 508 -18.75 -2.62 2.78
N SER A 509 -18.99 -1.44 2.20
CA SER A 509 -19.84 -1.30 1.01
C SER A 509 -19.22 -2.00 -0.21
N MET A 510 -17.93 -1.86 -0.41
CA MET A 510 -17.20 -2.52 -1.49
C MET A 510 -17.15 -4.04 -1.27
N VAL A 511 -16.89 -4.48 -0.03
CA VAL A 511 -16.89 -5.91 0.32
C VAL A 511 -18.25 -6.54 0.04
N ALA A 512 -19.34 -5.89 0.41
CA ALA A 512 -20.69 -6.39 0.16
C ALA A 512 -20.97 -6.56 -1.33
N GLY A 513 -20.66 -5.54 -2.15
CA GLY A 513 -20.86 -5.63 -3.61
C GLY A 513 -19.96 -6.65 -4.28
N SER A 514 -18.68 -6.70 -3.90
CA SER A 514 -17.73 -7.67 -4.45
C SER A 514 -18.06 -9.11 -4.07
N ALA A 515 -18.49 -9.35 -2.82
CA ALA A 515 -18.97 -10.65 -2.38
C ALA A 515 -20.22 -11.09 -3.17
N LEU A 516 -21.15 -10.17 -3.39
CA LEU A 516 -22.34 -10.46 -4.21
C LEU A 516 -21.96 -10.81 -5.65
N ALA A 517 -21.06 -10.06 -6.26
CA ALA A 517 -20.58 -10.35 -7.63
C ALA A 517 -19.94 -11.73 -7.72
N GLY A 518 -19.07 -12.09 -6.79
CA GLY A 518 -18.46 -13.42 -6.71
C GLY A 518 -19.49 -14.54 -6.49
N ALA A 519 -20.46 -14.31 -5.62
CA ALA A 519 -21.51 -15.26 -5.32
C ALA A 519 -22.39 -15.56 -6.56
N ILE A 520 -22.86 -14.52 -7.26
CA ILE A 520 -23.64 -14.67 -8.49
C ILE A 520 -22.80 -15.40 -9.55
N ALA A 521 -21.53 -15.02 -9.72
CA ALA A 521 -20.66 -15.64 -10.70
C ALA A 521 -20.55 -17.16 -10.49
N LEU A 522 -20.20 -17.60 -9.28
CA LEU A 522 -20.00 -19.03 -9.02
C LEU A 522 -21.30 -19.83 -9.00
N THR A 523 -22.38 -19.29 -8.44
CA THR A 523 -23.67 -20.00 -8.42
C THR A 523 -24.26 -20.15 -9.81
N ALA A 524 -24.01 -19.20 -10.70
CA ALA A 524 -24.44 -19.26 -12.10
C ALA A 524 -23.48 -20.04 -12.99
N GLY A 525 -22.42 -20.66 -12.44
CA GLY A 525 -21.43 -21.45 -13.19
C GLY A 525 -20.63 -20.60 -14.18
N VAL A 526 -20.36 -19.35 -13.87
CA VAL A 526 -19.46 -18.51 -14.67
C VAL A 526 -18.04 -19.01 -14.47
N THR A 527 -17.32 -19.23 -15.57
CA THR A 527 -15.88 -19.55 -15.54
C THR A 527 -15.11 -18.57 -16.40
N LEU A 528 -13.83 -18.39 -16.10
CA LEU A 528 -12.95 -17.46 -16.78
C LEU A 528 -11.61 -18.13 -17.09
N LYS A 529 -11.27 -18.24 -18.36
CA LYS A 529 -10.08 -18.95 -18.85
C LYS A 529 -8.81 -18.09 -18.93
N VAL A 530 -8.91 -16.82 -18.55
CA VAL A 530 -7.77 -15.88 -18.53
C VAL A 530 -7.67 -15.24 -17.15
N PRO A 531 -6.46 -15.00 -16.62
CA PRO A 531 -6.31 -14.53 -15.25
C PRO A 531 -6.47 -13.02 -15.08
N HIS A 532 -6.51 -12.26 -16.16
CA HIS A 532 -6.55 -10.80 -16.13
C HIS A 532 -7.20 -10.22 -17.40
N GLY A 533 -7.51 -8.91 -17.37
CA GLY A 533 -8.01 -8.17 -18.52
C GLY A 533 -9.35 -7.47 -18.32
N GLY A 534 -10.08 -7.78 -17.26
CA GLY A 534 -11.31 -7.05 -16.90
C GLY A 534 -12.37 -7.09 -18.00
N LEU A 535 -12.99 -5.93 -18.30
CA LEU A 535 -14.01 -5.80 -19.34
C LEU A 535 -13.51 -6.17 -20.75
N PHE A 536 -12.22 -6.05 -21.01
CA PHE A 536 -11.63 -6.36 -22.32
C PHE A 536 -11.69 -7.85 -22.65
N VAL A 537 -11.86 -8.70 -21.66
CA VAL A 537 -11.97 -10.15 -21.83
C VAL A 537 -13.41 -10.60 -22.14
N LEU A 538 -14.42 -9.87 -21.65
CA LEU A 538 -15.83 -10.29 -21.79
C LEU A 538 -16.29 -10.49 -23.24
N PRO A 539 -15.91 -9.64 -24.21
CA PRO A 539 -16.35 -9.84 -25.60
C PRO A 539 -15.57 -10.95 -26.34
N ILE A 540 -14.52 -11.53 -25.73
CA ILE A 540 -13.72 -12.57 -26.37
C ILE A 540 -14.51 -13.90 -26.36
N PRO A 541 -14.78 -14.52 -27.51
CA PRO A 541 -15.56 -15.75 -27.59
C PRO A 541 -14.94 -16.88 -26.74
N ASN A 542 -15.76 -17.52 -25.91
CA ASN A 542 -15.36 -18.64 -25.04
C ASN A 542 -14.29 -18.35 -23.97
N ALA A 543 -13.82 -17.10 -23.81
CA ALA A 543 -12.97 -16.72 -22.70
C ALA A 543 -13.75 -16.71 -21.37
N VAL A 544 -15.03 -16.36 -21.43
CA VAL A 544 -15.96 -16.36 -20.29
C VAL A 544 -17.16 -17.25 -20.63
N THR A 545 -17.44 -18.23 -19.79
CA THR A 545 -18.70 -19.01 -19.93
C THR A 545 -19.84 -18.27 -19.23
N ASN A 546 -21.08 -18.54 -19.65
CA ASN A 546 -22.26 -17.90 -19.07
C ASN A 546 -22.14 -16.36 -18.99
N LEU A 547 -21.69 -15.75 -20.10
CA LEU A 547 -21.43 -14.30 -20.20
C LEU A 547 -22.58 -13.42 -19.68
N PRO A 548 -23.87 -13.71 -19.94
CA PRO A 548 -24.96 -12.90 -19.39
C PRO A 548 -24.92 -12.83 -17.86
N TRP A 549 -24.63 -13.95 -17.19
CA TRP A 549 -24.51 -13.98 -15.74
C TRP A 549 -23.25 -13.28 -15.22
N ALA A 550 -22.15 -13.31 -15.97
CA ALA A 550 -20.96 -12.53 -15.65
C ALA A 550 -21.27 -11.02 -15.66
N VAL A 551 -22.00 -10.54 -16.67
CA VAL A 551 -22.43 -9.14 -16.77
C VAL A 551 -23.40 -8.79 -15.63
N ILE A 552 -24.38 -9.65 -15.35
CA ILE A 552 -25.32 -9.45 -14.22
C ILE A 552 -24.55 -9.39 -12.89
N ALA A 553 -23.61 -10.28 -12.64
CA ALA A 553 -22.79 -10.30 -11.43
C ALA A 553 -22.02 -8.99 -11.25
N LEU A 554 -21.35 -8.53 -12.30
CA LEU A 554 -20.58 -7.28 -12.28
C LEU A 554 -21.48 -6.07 -12.05
N LEU A 555 -22.61 -5.98 -12.75
CA LEU A 555 -23.56 -4.88 -12.60
C LEU A 555 -24.20 -4.88 -11.20
N ALA A 556 -24.64 -6.03 -10.71
CA ALA A 556 -25.24 -6.15 -9.38
C ALA A 556 -24.26 -5.72 -8.29
N GLY A 557 -23.03 -6.23 -8.33
CA GLY A 557 -21.98 -5.83 -7.38
C GLY A 557 -21.66 -4.33 -7.46
N THR A 558 -21.49 -3.80 -8.67
CA THR A 558 -21.24 -2.38 -8.92
C THR A 558 -22.35 -1.48 -8.37
N VAL A 559 -23.61 -1.84 -8.63
CA VAL A 559 -24.77 -1.08 -8.15
C VAL A 559 -24.86 -1.13 -6.63
N VAL A 560 -24.71 -2.32 -6.03
CA VAL A 560 -24.73 -2.46 -4.56
C VAL A 560 -23.62 -1.65 -3.92
N THR A 561 -22.39 -1.74 -4.41
CA THR A 561 -21.28 -0.92 -3.92
C THR A 561 -21.60 0.58 -4.07
N GLY A 562 -22.04 1.00 -5.25
CA GLY A 562 -22.32 2.41 -5.55
C GLY A 562 -23.43 3.01 -4.67
N LEU A 563 -24.53 2.28 -4.50
CA LEU A 563 -25.65 2.70 -3.66
C LEU A 563 -25.25 2.71 -2.18
N MET A 564 -24.59 1.68 -1.68
CA MET A 564 -24.19 1.61 -0.28
C MET A 564 -23.19 2.73 0.06
N VAL A 565 -22.17 2.95 -0.76
CA VAL A 565 -21.22 4.07 -0.56
C VAL A 565 -21.97 5.40 -0.60
N GLY A 566 -22.81 5.62 -1.61
CA GLY A 566 -23.56 6.85 -1.78
C GLY A 566 -24.52 7.16 -0.63
N LEU A 567 -25.12 6.15 -0.05
CA LEU A 567 -26.06 6.30 1.08
C LEU A 567 -25.34 6.44 2.42
N LEU A 568 -24.26 5.69 2.64
CA LEU A 568 -23.55 5.62 3.92
C LEU A 568 -22.50 6.72 4.11
N LYS A 569 -21.82 7.15 3.04
CA LYS A 569 -20.77 8.20 3.13
C LYS A 569 -21.39 9.52 3.61
N LYS A 570 -20.72 10.19 4.54
CA LYS A 570 -21.16 11.52 5.01
C LYS A 570 -21.14 12.54 3.87
N ARG A 571 -22.04 13.52 3.92
CA ARG A 571 -22.00 14.65 2.97
C ARG A 571 -20.66 15.35 3.12
N SER A 572 -20.03 15.65 2.01
CA SER A 572 -18.89 16.56 1.96
C SER A 572 -19.41 17.96 2.32
N ALA A 573 -18.82 18.57 3.33
CA ALA A 573 -19.17 19.94 3.75
C ALA A 573 -18.77 20.95 2.66
#